data_e9c372e85e521c4255414a85bda6f1af
#
_entry.id   e9c372e85e521c4255414a85bda6f1af
#
_cell.length_a   1.000
_cell.length_b   1.000
_cell.length_c   1.000
_cell.angle_alpha   90.00
_cell.angle_beta   90.00
_cell.angle_gamma   90.00
#
_symmetry.space_group_name_H-M   'P 1'
#
loop_
_entity.id
_entity.type
_entity.pdbx_description
1 polymer ?
#
loop_
_entity_poly.entity_id
_entity_poly.type
_entity_poly.pdbx_seq_one_letter_code
_entity_poly.pdbx_strand_id
1 'polypeptide(L)'
;MSTPPRRARPVLVLALTMAAAMVTACTSAGSAPSGAAAGSTAGSGAAGGSGSPSGSSAAASGPIVPTASSLHWSDCTGQYRGMQCATLRVPLDYAHPSGRSISIALTMVPATAPASEQQGVMLVNPGGPGGPGRGMASWVAQGIDPNVAAQYDIVGFDPRGVGGSNPALSCDPTFFAGARPDYIPTSAVEEQQMITRAKNYAAGCQQRYGWLLPFMRTTDAVRDMDSIRAAFGVSKITYYAFSYGTYLGQ
;
A
#
# COMPACT_ATOMS: atom_id res chain seq x y z
N MET A 1 55.84 32.93 20.73
CA MET A 1 54.98 31.73 20.82
C MET A 1 54.38 31.54 19.42
N SER A 2 54.98 30.66 18.63
CA SER A 2 54.63 30.44 17.21
C SER A 2 53.79 29.20 17.10
N THR A 3 52.60 29.31 16.51
CA THR A 3 51.65 28.21 16.21
C THR A 3 52.17 27.41 15.01
N PRO A 4 52.10 26.05 15.07
CA PRO A 4 52.50 25.22 13.93
C PRO A 4 51.40 25.10 12.87
N PRO A 5 51.72 24.84 11.58
CA PRO A 5 50.77 24.76 10.49
C PRO A 5 49.99 23.45 10.48
N ARG A 6 48.68 23.52 10.19
CA ARG A 6 47.79 22.38 10.03
C ARG A 6 48.08 21.65 8.70
N ARG A 7 48.45 20.37 8.81
CA ARG A 7 48.59 19.47 7.65
C ARG A 7 47.22 19.10 7.07
N ALA A 8 47.05 19.38 5.79
CA ALA A 8 45.90 18.91 5.01
C ALA A 8 45.99 17.38 4.79
N ARG A 9 44.91 16.67 5.04
CA ARG A 9 44.78 15.24 4.72
C ARG A 9 44.25 15.08 3.29
N PRO A 10 44.82 14.19 2.45
CA PRO A 10 44.29 13.93 1.12
C PRO A 10 42.98 13.16 1.21
N VAL A 11 41.98 13.64 0.47
CA VAL A 11 40.70 12.94 0.24
C VAL A 11 40.95 11.92 -0.87
N LEU A 12 40.87 10.64 -0.52
CA LEU A 12 40.95 9.53 -1.47
C LEU A 12 39.61 9.41 -2.17
N VAL A 13 39.53 9.82 -3.43
CA VAL A 13 38.36 9.63 -4.30
C VAL A 13 38.43 8.21 -4.85
N LEU A 14 37.55 7.32 -4.34
CA LEU A 14 37.36 5.95 -4.84
C LEU A 14 36.40 6.01 -6.01
N ALA A 15 36.89 5.87 -7.25
CA ALA A 15 36.06 5.72 -8.43
C ALA A 15 35.51 4.29 -8.49
N LEU A 16 34.18 4.11 -8.30
CA LEU A 16 33.51 2.85 -8.48
C LEU A 16 33.11 2.71 -9.96
N THR A 17 33.81 1.84 -10.70
CA THR A 17 33.40 1.42 -12.05
C THR A 17 32.30 0.38 -11.97
N MET A 18 31.09 0.73 -12.39
CA MET A 18 29.98 -0.21 -12.58
C MET A 18 30.19 -1.01 -13.88
N ALA A 19 30.38 -2.31 -13.77
CA ALA A 19 30.33 -3.25 -14.88
C ALA A 19 28.84 -3.55 -15.20
N ALA A 20 28.38 -3.18 -16.40
CA ALA A 20 27.08 -3.54 -16.93
C ALA A 20 27.09 -5.01 -17.37
N ALA A 21 26.36 -5.88 -16.70
CA ALA A 21 26.06 -7.24 -17.15
C ALA A 21 24.79 -7.22 -18.03
N MET A 22 24.97 -7.43 -19.34
CA MET A 22 23.86 -7.69 -20.28
C MET A 22 23.28 -9.08 -20.02
N VAL A 23 22.04 -9.15 -19.66
CA VAL A 23 21.25 -10.40 -19.61
C VAL A 23 20.57 -10.57 -20.96
N THR A 24 21.03 -11.58 -21.72
CA THR A 24 20.43 -11.98 -22.99
C THR A 24 19.19 -12.86 -22.68
N ALA A 25 18.01 -12.36 -23.02
CA ALA A 25 16.76 -13.12 -22.90
C ALA A 25 16.64 -14.09 -24.09
N CYS A 26 16.59 -15.40 -23.82
CA CYS A 26 16.20 -16.43 -24.76
C CYS A 26 14.67 -16.44 -24.94
N THR A 27 14.20 -16.09 -26.13
CA THR A 27 12.83 -16.31 -26.58
C THR A 27 12.68 -17.75 -27.04
N SER A 28 11.89 -18.55 -26.33
CA SER A 28 11.39 -19.83 -26.81
C SER A 28 9.91 -19.70 -27.18
N ALA A 29 9.63 -19.77 -28.49
CA ALA A 29 8.29 -19.89 -29.03
C ALA A 29 7.79 -21.33 -28.83
N GLY A 30 6.71 -21.50 -28.06
CA GLY A 30 5.99 -22.75 -27.87
C GLY A 30 4.64 -22.69 -28.56
N SER A 31 4.47 -23.56 -29.58
CA SER A 31 3.28 -23.74 -30.40
C SER A 31 2.11 -24.30 -29.62
N ALA A 32 0.90 -23.76 -29.84
CA ALA A 32 -0.37 -24.30 -29.37
C ALA A 32 -0.85 -25.45 -30.28
N PRO A 33 -1.50 -26.48 -29.76
CA PRO A 33 -2.30 -27.40 -30.57
C PRO A 33 -3.77 -26.96 -30.59
N SER A 34 -4.30 -26.84 -31.80
CA SER A 34 -5.73 -26.78 -32.12
C SER A 34 -6.38 -28.14 -31.88
N GLY A 35 -7.54 -28.17 -31.24
CA GLY A 35 -8.37 -29.36 -31.06
C GLY A 35 -9.84 -29.01 -31.19
N ALA A 36 -10.47 -29.64 -32.14
CA ALA A 36 -11.74 -29.39 -32.81
C ALA A 36 -13.02 -29.67 -31.99
N ALA A 37 -14.07 -29.12 -32.54
CA ALA A 37 -15.49 -29.13 -32.29
C ALA A 37 -16.17 -30.49 -32.28
N ALA A 38 -17.31 -30.56 -31.58
CA ALA A 38 -18.59 -31.25 -31.88
C ALA A 38 -19.45 -31.07 -30.62
N GLY A 39 -20.73 -30.74 -30.61
CA GLY A 39 -21.80 -30.84 -31.51
C GLY A 39 -23.08 -31.00 -30.68
N SER A 40 -24.07 -30.18 -30.94
CA SER A 40 -25.52 -30.38 -30.88
C SER A 40 -26.16 -31.16 -29.72
N THR A 41 -27.18 -30.61 -29.05
CA THR A 41 -28.61 -30.84 -29.42
C THR A 41 -29.56 -29.97 -28.62
N ALA A 42 -30.63 -29.55 -29.30
CA ALA A 42 -31.72 -28.78 -28.83
C ALA A 42 -32.67 -29.59 -27.92
N GLY A 43 -33.34 -28.89 -27.01
CA GLY A 43 -34.48 -29.41 -26.27
C GLY A 43 -35.41 -28.27 -25.88
N SER A 44 -36.48 -28.11 -26.68
CA SER A 44 -37.64 -27.22 -26.40
C SER A 44 -38.48 -27.72 -25.28
N GLY A 45 -38.96 -26.84 -24.41
CA GLY A 45 -39.99 -27.12 -23.42
C GLY A 45 -40.60 -25.85 -22.88
N ALA A 46 -41.78 -25.49 -23.40
CA ALA A 46 -42.58 -24.37 -22.97
C ALA A 46 -43.41 -24.72 -21.72
N ALA A 47 -43.68 -23.76 -20.86
CA ALA A 47 -44.97 -23.35 -20.34
C ALA A 47 -44.89 -22.78 -18.93
N GLY A 48 -45.22 -21.50 -18.71
CA GLY A 48 -46.39 -21.09 -17.99
C GLY A 48 -46.22 -20.96 -16.48
N GLY A 49 -46.20 -19.69 -16.01
CA GLY A 49 -46.35 -19.43 -14.59
C GLY A 49 -46.19 -17.94 -14.24
N SER A 50 -47.31 -17.18 -14.41
CA SER A 50 -47.40 -15.80 -13.90
C SER A 50 -47.47 -15.84 -12.38
N GLY A 51 -46.50 -15.20 -11.74
CA GLY A 51 -46.49 -14.93 -10.32
C GLY A 51 -45.59 -13.74 -10.03
N SER A 52 -46.16 -12.54 -9.97
CA SER A 52 -45.51 -11.36 -9.42
C SER A 52 -45.40 -11.48 -7.92
N PRO A 53 -44.23 -11.48 -7.33
CA PRO A 53 -44.06 -11.06 -5.96
C PRO A 53 -43.68 -9.57 -5.95
N SER A 54 -44.54 -8.76 -5.35
CA SER A 54 -44.20 -7.43 -4.87
C SER A 54 -43.02 -7.52 -3.92
N GLY A 55 -41.83 -7.46 -4.47
CA GLY A 55 -40.58 -7.34 -3.71
C GLY A 55 -40.40 -5.90 -3.29
N SER A 56 -40.60 -5.62 -2.00
CA SER A 56 -40.04 -4.43 -1.35
C SER A 56 -38.60 -4.26 -1.81
N SER A 57 -38.34 -3.18 -2.55
CA SER A 57 -36.99 -2.69 -2.78
C SER A 57 -36.39 -2.27 -1.43
N ALA A 58 -35.75 -3.22 -0.76
CA ALA A 58 -34.75 -2.85 0.22
C ALA A 58 -33.69 -2.04 -0.56
N ALA A 59 -33.69 -0.73 -0.32
CA ALA A 59 -32.63 0.16 -0.77
C ALA A 59 -31.33 -0.47 -0.29
N ALA A 60 -30.53 -0.98 -1.21
CA ALA A 60 -29.19 -1.41 -0.94
C ALA A 60 -28.47 -0.15 -0.46
N SER A 61 -28.28 -0.06 0.87
CA SER A 61 -27.40 0.94 1.47
C SER A 61 -26.00 0.65 0.89
N GLY A 62 -25.61 1.39 -0.12
CA GLY A 62 -24.28 1.33 -0.67
C GLY A 62 -23.26 1.57 0.46
N PRO A 63 -22.02 1.10 0.32
CA PRO A 63 -20.99 1.31 1.32
C PRO A 63 -20.92 2.81 1.65
N ILE A 64 -20.88 3.15 2.95
CA ILE A 64 -20.69 4.52 3.41
C ILE A 64 -19.26 4.88 2.99
N VAL A 65 -19.15 5.58 1.87
CA VAL A 65 -17.87 6.12 1.39
C VAL A 65 -17.66 7.43 2.15
N PRO A 66 -16.49 7.61 2.82
CA PRO A 66 -16.19 8.87 3.47
C PRO A 66 -16.34 10.04 2.48
N THR A 67 -16.97 11.13 2.92
CA THR A 67 -17.09 12.34 2.10
C THR A 67 -15.83 13.21 2.22
N ALA A 68 -15.56 14.07 1.26
CA ALA A 68 -14.42 14.99 1.25
C ALA A 68 -14.30 15.82 2.56
N SER A 69 -15.44 16.11 3.21
CA SER A 69 -15.47 16.79 4.50
C SER A 69 -14.95 15.99 5.70
N SER A 70 -14.63 14.71 5.53
CA SER A 70 -14.14 13.85 6.62
C SER A 70 -12.63 13.95 6.88
N LEU A 71 -11.86 14.65 6.02
CA LEU A 71 -10.42 14.87 6.20
C LEU A 71 -10.17 16.24 6.84
N HIS A 72 -9.46 16.22 7.97
CA HIS A 72 -8.95 17.42 8.64
C HIS A 72 -7.44 17.42 8.56
N TRP A 73 -6.89 18.32 7.76
CA TRP A 73 -5.46 18.47 7.58
C TRP A 73 -4.87 19.44 8.60
N SER A 74 -3.68 19.12 9.09
CA SER A 74 -2.87 19.96 9.98
C SER A 74 -1.40 19.77 9.66
N ASP A 75 -0.57 20.73 10.06
CA ASP A 75 0.88 20.61 9.89
C ASP A 75 1.41 19.38 10.60
N CYS A 76 2.20 18.58 9.89
CA CYS A 76 2.86 17.43 10.50
C CYS A 76 3.97 17.86 11.46
N THR A 77 4.22 17.02 12.46
CA THR A 77 5.33 17.15 13.39
C THR A 77 6.38 16.05 13.19
N GLY A 78 7.51 16.15 13.91
CA GLY A 78 8.57 15.14 13.90
C GLY A 78 9.16 14.92 12.51
N GLN A 79 9.29 13.65 12.13
CA GLN A 79 9.92 13.23 10.86
C GLN A 79 9.13 13.62 9.60
N TYR A 80 7.87 14.00 9.74
CA TYR A 80 6.99 14.41 8.62
C TYR A 80 6.83 15.94 8.54
N ARG A 81 7.62 16.71 9.30
CA ARG A 81 7.57 18.18 9.27
C ARG A 81 7.70 18.72 7.84
N GLY A 82 6.92 19.72 7.51
CA GLY A 82 6.86 20.31 6.17
C GLY A 82 5.81 19.67 5.26
N MET A 83 5.09 18.66 5.75
CA MET A 83 3.92 18.08 5.08
C MET A 83 2.65 18.39 5.89
N GLN A 84 1.48 18.15 5.28
CA GLN A 84 0.20 18.11 5.95
C GLN A 84 -0.12 16.69 6.41
N CYS A 85 -0.69 16.53 7.60
CA CYS A 85 -1.10 15.27 8.19
C CYS A 85 -2.60 15.19 8.37
N ALA A 86 -3.17 14.03 8.10
CA ALA A 86 -4.58 13.73 8.39
C ALA A 86 -4.76 12.29 8.82
N THR A 87 -5.94 11.99 9.34
CA THR A 87 -6.38 10.63 9.67
C THR A 87 -7.75 10.40 9.06
N LEU A 88 -7.89 9.31 8.30
CA LEU A 88 -9.16 8.90 7.72
C LEU A 88 -9.70 7.68 8.48
N ARG A 89 -10.94 7.76 8.94
CA ARG A 89 -11.64 6.58 9.47
C ARG A 89 -12.25 5.78 8.34
N VAL A 90 -12.01 4.47 8.36
CA VAL A 90 -12.54 3.52 7.37
C VAL A 90 -13.17 2.32 8.08
N PRO A 91 -14.12 1.61 7.45
CA PRO A 91 -14.64 0.38 8.01
C PRO A 91 -13.54 -0.67 8.18
N LEU A 92 -13.56 -1.40 9.29
CA LEU A 92 -12.76 -2.62 9.42
C LEU A 92 -13.19 -3.65 8.37
N ASP A 93 -14.49 -3.88 8.29
CA ASP A 93 -15.12 -4.78 7.33
C ASP A 93 -16.03 -3.97 6.40
N TYR A 94 -15.68 -3.92 5.13
CA TYR A 94 -16.48 -3.23 4.11
C TYR A 94 -17.80 -3.94 3.74
N ALA A 95 -17.98 -5.18 4.17
CA ALA A 95 -19.30 -5.84 4.08
C ALA A 95 -20.26 -5.36 5.18
N HIS A 96 -19.70 -4.85 6.29
CA HIS A 96 -20.46 -4.33 7.42
C HIS A 96 -19.95 -2.93 7.83
N PRO A 97 -20.16 -1.90 6.98
CA PRO A 97 -19.50 -0.60 7.13
C PRO A 97 -19.94 0.20 8.37
N SER A 98 -21.08 -0.11 8.95
CA SER A 98 -21.57 0.49 10.22
C SER A 98 -20.95 -0.17 11.46
N GLY A 99 -20.15 -1.23 11.29
CA GLY A 99 -19.49 -1.94 12.37
C GLY A 99 -18.25 -1.21 12.90
N ARG A 100 -17.26 -2.00 13.34
CA ARG A 100 -15.99 -1.46 13.82
C ARG A 100 -15.26 -0.71 12.72
N SER A 101 -14.64 0.41 13.06
CA SER A 101 -13.77 1.19 12.17
C SER A 101 -12.33 1.17 12.64
N ILE A 102 -11.43 1.43 11.71
CA ILE A 102 -10.00 1.66 11.91
C ILE A 102 -9.62 3.03 11.37
N SER A 103 -8.37 3.45 11.62
CA SER A 103 -7.88 4.75 11.13
C SER A 103 -6.69 4.56 10.21
N ILE A 104 -6.71 5.22 9.06
CA ILE A 104 -5.61 5.29 8.10
C ILE A 104 -4.90 6.61 8.29
N ALA A 105 -3.59 6.57 8.51
CA ALA A 105 -2.76 7.75 8.66
C ALA A 105 -2.26 8.24 7.30
N LEU A 106 -2.40 9.53 7.05
CA LEU A 106 -2.10 10.20 5.79
C LEU A 106 -1.06 11.30 5.99
N THR A 107 -0.28 11.55 4.95
CA THR A 107 0.50 12.78 4.77
C THR A 107 0.28 13.31 3.37
N MET A 108 0.46 14.61 3.19
CA MET A 108 0.32 15.26 1.88
C MET A 108 1.39 16.33 1.70
N VAL A 109 1.98 16.36 0.52
CA VAL A 109 2.67 17.52 -0.05
C VAL A 109 1.65 18.19 -0.97
N PRO A 110 1.13 19.40 -0.62
CA PRO A 110 0.12 20.06 -1.43
C PRO A 110 0.66 20.50 -2.79
N ALA A 111 -0.21 20.52 -3.80
CA ALA A 111 0.04 21.14 -5.09
C ALA A 111 0.37 22.63 -4.93
N THR A 112 1.32 23.13 -5.70
CA THR A 112 1.75 24.54 -5.68
C THR A 112 1.51 25.26 -7.01
N ALA A 113 1.16 24.52 -8.08
CA ALA A 113 0.77 25.10 -9.35
C ALA A 113 -0.57 25.87 -9.25
N PRO A 114 -0.83 26.83 -10.14
CA PRO A 114 -2.14 27.47 -10.23
C PRO A 114 -3.27 26.45 -10.37
N ALA A 115 -4.44 26.73 -9.82
CA ALA A 115 -5.56 25.77 -9.81
C ALA A 115 -5.96 25.26 -11.21
N SER A 116 -5.77 26.07 -12.26
CA SER A 116 -6.01 25.69 -13.66
C SER A 116 -5.04 24.64 -14.20
N GLU A 117 -3.88 24.45 -13.55
CA GLU A 117 -2.82 23.52 -13.95
C GLU A 117 -2.77 22.27 -13.06
N GLN A 118 -3.52 22.29 -11.94
CA GLN A 118 -3.54 21.16 -11.01
C GLN A 118 -4.21 19.93 -11.64
N GLN A 119 -3.60 18.78 -11.48
CA GLN A 119 -4.04 17.49 -11.99
C GLN A 119 -4.77 16.62 -10.94
N GLY A 120 -4.93 17.16 -9.72
CA GLY A 120 -5.61 16.49 -8.62
C GLY A 120 -4.69 15.68 -7.70
N VAL A 121 -5.13 14.52 -7.26
CA VAL A 121 -4.46 13.73 -6.23
C VAL A 121 -3.59 12.64 -6.85
N MET A 122 -2.33 12.56 -6.39
CA MET A 122 -1.43 11.44 -6.64
C MET A 122 -1.23 10.65 -5.35
N LEU A 123 -1.81 9.46 -5.27
CA LEU A 123 -1.61 8.56 -4.14
C LEU A 123 -0.34 7.74 -4.33
N VAL A 124 0.52 7.65 -3.31
CA VAL A 124 1.82 6.98 -3.42
C VAL A 124 1.98 5.86 -2.39
N ASN A 125 2.68 4.76 -2.79
CA ASN A 125 2.89 3.59 -1.93
C ASN A 125 4.24 2.91 -2.18
N PRO A 126 5.03 2.58 -1.14
CA PRO A 126 6.35 1.94 -1.28
C PRO A 126 6.27 0.45 -1.59
N GLY A 127 5.13 -0.19 -1.33
CA GLY A 127 4.99 -1.64 -1.41
C GLY A 127 5.34 -2.37 -0.11
N GLY A 128 6.09 -3.41 -0.21
CA GLY A 128 6.41 -4.36 0.84
C GLY A 128 5.89 -5.76 0.48
N PRO A 129 4.72 -6.24 0.96
CA PRO A 129 3.64 -5.58 1.73
C PRO A 129 4.05 -5.13 3.14
N GLY A 130 3.34 -4.13 3.68
CA GLY A 130 3.54 -3.65 5.05
C GLY A 130 4.56 -2.51 5.20
N GLY A 131 5.05 -1.93 4.11
CA GLY A 131 5.85 -0.71 4.14
C GLY A 131 5.03 0.52 4.54
N PRO A 132 5.49 1.35 5.52
CA PRO A 132 4.83 2.61 5.85
C PRO A 132 4.98 3.61 4.69
N GLY A 133 3.86 4.19 4.25
CA GLY A 133 3.83 4.99 3.02
C GLY A 133 3.81 6.50 3.24
N ARG A 134 3.63 7.00 4.45
CA ARG A 134 3.54 8.44 4.71
C ARG A 134 4.78 9.21 4.25
N GLY A 135 5.98 8.69 4.46
CA GLY A 135 7.22 9.32 3.99
C GLY A 135 7.35 9.39 2.48
N MET A 136 6.61 8.55 1.73
CA MET A 136 6.67 8.51 0.27
C MET A 136 6.17 9.80 -0.39
N ALA A 137 5.24 10.55 0.24
CA ALA A 137 4.76 11.81 -0.32
C ALA A 137 5.92 12.79 -0.57
N SER A 138 6.75 13.01 0.44
CA SER A 138 7.92 13.89 0.32
C SER A 138 9.00 13.31 -0.60
N TRP A 139 9.24 11.99 -0.51
CA TRP A 139 10.25 11.33 -1.33
C TRP A 139 9.91 11.41 -2.83
N VAL A 140 8.64 11.15 -3.20
CA VAL A 140 8.18 11.27 -4.59
C VAL A 140 8.18 12.73 -5.05
N ALA A 141 7.69 13.66 -4.23
CA ALA A 141 7.68 15.08 -4.57
C ALA A 141 9.07 15.64 -4.89
N GLN A 142 10.11 15.12 -4.22
CA GLN A 142 11.50 15.51 -4.47
C GLN A 142 12.17 14.71 -5.59
N GLY A 143 11.65 13.53 -5.93
CA GLY A 143 12.25 12.60 -6.88
C GLY A 143 11.74 12.69 -8.32
N ILE A 144 10.59 13.33 -8.55
CA ILE A 144 10.02 13.55 -9.89
C ILE A 144 10.29 14.98 -10.37
N ASP A 145 9.99 15.26 -11.66
CA ASP A 145 10.13 16.61 -12.21
C ASP A 145 9.35 17.62 -11.34
N PRO A 146 9.98 18.74 -10.93
CA PRO A 146 9.36 19.74 -10.06
C PRO A 146 8.06 20.35 -10.62
N ASN A 147 7.96 20.51 -11.96
CA ASN A 147 6.73 21.02 -12.58
C ASN A 147 5.60 19.99 -12.52
N VAL A 148 5.93 18.70 -12.60
CA VAL A 148 4.95 17.62 -12.41
C VAL A 148 4.55 17.56 -10.94
N ALA A 149 5.50 17.58 -10.01
CA ALA A 149 5.21 17.56 -8.56
C ALA A 149 4.28 18.71 -8.14
N ALA A 150 4.53 19.91 -8.68
CA ALA A 150 3.73 21.10 -8.39
C ALA A 150 2.24 20.98 -8.78
N GLN A 151 1.90 20.09 -9.72
CA GLN A 151 0.54 19.93 -10.23
C GLN A 151 -0.33 18.95 -9.41
N TYR A 152 0.25 18.22 -8.45
CA TYR A 152 -0.46 17.19 -7.69
C TYR A 152 -0.44 17.44 -6.19
N ASP A 153 -1.56 17.17 -5.54
CA ASP A 153 -1.56 16.82 -4.12
C ASP A 153 -0.98 15.43 -3.98
N ILE A 154 0.29 15.34 -3.57
CA ILE A 154 0.99 14.06 -3.43
C ILE A 154 0.73 13.48 -2.05
N VAL A 155 -0.04 12.38 -1.99
CA VAL A 155 -0.57 11.80 -0.75
C VAL A 155 0.09 10.47 -0.46
N GLY A 156 0.79 10.39 0.68
CA GLY A 156 1.29 9.13 1.25
C GLY A 156 0.34 8.61 2.32
N PHE A 157 0.24 7.30 2.44
CA PHE A 157 -0.58 6.69 3.48
C PHE A 157 0.11 5.45 4.05
N ASP A 158 -0.12 5.21 5.32
CA ASP A 158 0.25 3.94 5.94
C ASP A 158 -0.94 2.98 5.78
N PRO A 159 -0.78 1.83 5.10
CA PRO A 159 -1.86 0.87 4.95
C PRO A 159 -2.45 0.42 6.30
N ARG A 160 -3.64 -0.20 6.27
CA ARG A 160 -4.22 -0.80 7.47
C ARG A 160 -3.22 -1.72 8.17
N GLY A 161 -3.12 -1.63 9.49
CA GLY A 161 -2.18 -2.40 10.29
C GLY A 161 -0.71 -1.92 10.25
N VAL A 162 -0.40 -0.81 9.57
CA VAL A 162 0.97 -0.35 9.34
C VAL A 162 1.22 1.03 9.93
N GLY A 163 2.41 1.26 10.47
CA GLY A 163 2.96 2.56 10.81
C GLY A 163 2.12 3.38 11.76
N GLY A 164 1.64 4.54 11.33
CA GLY A 164 0.78 5.44 12.09
C GLY A 164 -0.71 5.14 11.96
N SER A 165 -1.12 4.18 11.11
CA SER A 165 -2.50 3.70 11.06
C SER A 165 -2.85 2.96 12.35
N ASN A 166 -4.10 3.07 12.79
CA ASN A 166 -4.49 2.50 14.09
C ASN A 166 -5.67 1.51 13.93
N PRO A 167 -5.46 0.27 14.42
CA PRO A 167 -4.26 -0.22 15.08
C PRO A 167 -3.12 -0.52 14.10
N ALA A 168 -1.87 -0.32 14.54
CA ALA A 168 -0.69 -0.86 13.88
C ALA A 168 -0.39 -2.26 14.43
N LEU A 169 -0.01 -3.19 13.56
CA LEU A 169 0.38 -4.54 13.97
C LEU A 169 1.75 -4.51 14.66
N SER A 170 1.81 -5.02 15.88
CA SER A 170 3.03 -5.26 16.64
C SER A 170 2.93 -6.62 17.34
N CYS A 171 3.17 -7.68 16.57
CA CYS A 171 2.96 -9.06 17.01
C CYS A 171 4.01 -9.48 18.04
N ASP A 172 5.26 -9.10 17.80
CA ASP A 172 6.40 -9.23 18.70
C ASP A 172 7.33 -8.04 18.46
N PRO A 173 7.40 -7.07 19.40
CA PRO A 173 8.27 -5.89 19.25
C PRO A 173 9.75 -6.24 19.17
N THR A 174 10.14 -7.43 19.68
CA THR A 174 11.53 -7.88 19.72
C THR A 174 11.93 -8.69 18.49
N PHE A 175 10.99 -9.07 17.64
CA PHE A 175 11.24 -9.95 16.48
C PHE A 175 12.33 -9.42 15.54
N PHE A 176 12.39 -8.10 15.37
CA PHE A 176 13.39 -7.42 14.54
C PHE A 176 14.51 -6.77 15.36
N ALA A 177 14.55 -6.99 16.68
CA ALA A 177 15.62 -6.48 17.53
C ALA A 177 16.88 -7.36 17.40
N GLY A 178 18.04 -6.72 17.46
CA GLY A 178 19.34 -7.39 17.38
C GLY A 178 19.76 -7.77 15.95
N ALA A 179 20.79 -8.60 15.87
CA ALA A 179 21.29 -9.12 14.60
C ALA A 179 20.26 -10.07 13.98
N ARG A 180 20.06 -9.93 12.66
CA ARG A 180 19.23 -10.90 11.93
C ARG A 180 19.99 -12.22 11.80
N PRO A 181 19.33 -13.38 12.05
CA PRO A 181 19.92 -14.66 11.70
C PRO A 181 20.08 -14.75 10.18
N ASP A 182 21.03 -15.56 9.74
CA ASP A 182 21.20 -15.84 8.31
C ASP A 182 19.91 -16.44 7.73
N TYR A 183 19.56 -16.07 6.51
CA TYR A 183 18.34 -16.58 5.85
C TYR A 183 18.43 -18.06 5.53
N ILE A 184 19.64 -18.60 5.39
CA ILE A 184 19.90 -20.02 5.10
C ILE A 184 20.48 -20.64 6.36
N PRO A 185 19.72 -21.50 7.09
CA PRO A 185 20.25 -22.18 8.26
C PRO A 185 21.36 -23.15 7.85
N THR A 186 22.44 -23.19 8.62
CA THR A 186 23.59 -24.07 8.40
C THR A 186 23.49 -25.38 9.15
N SER A 187 22.50 -25.51 10.03
CA SER A 187 22.23 -26.71 10.83
C SER A 187 20.73 -26.91 11.09
N ALA A 188 20.34 -28.15 11.38
CA ALA A 188 18.97 -28.49 11.76
C ALA A 188 18.52 -27.77 13.05
N VAL A 189 19.45 -27.44 13.93
CA VAL A 189 19.16 -26.68 15.15
C VAL A 189 18.77 -25.24 14.82
N GLU A 190 19.51 -24.60 13.94
CA GLU A 190 19.19 -23.22 13.48
C GLU A 190 17.86 -23.20 12.71
N GLU A 191 17.61 -24.15 11.84
CA GLU A 191 16.34 -24.28 11.14
C GLU A 191 15.16 -24.38 12.12
N GLN A 192 15.28 -25.26 13.13
CA GLN A 192 14.23 -25.43 14.13
C GLN A 192 14.04 -24.15 14.98
N GLN A 193 15.10 -23.40 15.27
CA GLN A 193 15.02 -22.11 15.96
C GLN A 193 14.26 -21.08 15.10
N MET A 194 14.54 -21.00 13.81
CA MET A 194 13.85 -20.10 12.88
C MET A 194 12.36 -20.45 12.77
N ILE A 195 12.02 -21.73 12.63
CA ILE A 195 10.64 -22.22 12.60
C ILE A 195 9.92 -21.86 13.91
N THR A 196 10.54 -22.10 15.04
CA THR A 196 9.97 -21.78 16.35
C THR A 196 9.73 -20.28 16.50
N ARG A 197 10.70 -19.46 16.10
CA ARG A 197 10.56 -17.99 16.11
C ARG A 197 9.40 -17.52 15.24
N ALA A 198 9.26 -18.07 14.03
CA ALA A 198 8.16 -17.74 13.12
C ALA A 198 6.79 -18.15 13.71
N LYS A 199 6.69 -19.36 14.30
CA LYS A 199 5.47 -19.83 14.99
C LYS A 199 5.09 -18.95 16.16
N ASN A 200 6.05 -18.54 16.99
CA ASN A 200 5.81 -17.66 18.13
C ASN A 200 5.33 -16.28 17.66
N TYR A 201 5.92 -15.73 16.61
CA TYR A 201 5.48 -14.48 16.00
C TYR A 201 4.03 -14.57 15.52
N ALA A 202 3.70 -15.63 14.77
CA ALA A 202 2.33 -15.85 14.28
C ALA A 202 1.32 -16.02 15.42
N ALA A 203 1.68 -16.76 16.47
CA ALA A 203 0.85 -16.91 17.67
C ALA A 203 0.63 -15.58 18.39
N GLY A 204 1.67 -14.74 18.51
CA GLY A 204 1.56 -13.39 19.07
C GLY A 204 0.64 -12.49 18.25
N CYS A 205 0.70 -12.58 16.91
CA CYS A 205 -0.23 -11.90 16.03
C CYS A 205 -1.67 -12.35 16.27
N GLN A 206 -1.91 -13.64 16.30
CA GLN A 206 -3.26 -14.21 16.51
C GLN A 206 -3.83 -13.79 17.87
N GLN A 207 -3.02 -13.83 18.92
CA GLN A 207 -3.46 -13.47 20.26
C GLN A 207 -3.86 -11.99 20.37
N ARG A 208 -3.07 -11.08 19.78
CA ARG A 208 -3.27 -9.63 19.91
C ARG A 208 -4.25 -9.07 18.88
N TYR A 209 -4.23 -9.61 17.68
CA TYR A 209 -4.89 -9.04 16.51
C TYR A 209 -5.77 -10.04 15.73
N GLY A 210 -6.12 -11.20 16.32
CA GLY A 210 -6.94 -12.21 15.66
C GLY A 210 -8.26 -11.65 15.09
N TRP A 211 -8.81 -10.61 15.72
CA TRP A 211 -10.01 -9.90 15.26
C TRP A 211 -9.76 -9.01 14.03
N LEU A 212 -8.51 -8.58 13.80
CA LEU A 212 -8.10 -7.69 12.71
C LEU A 212 -7.58 -8.47 11.50
N LEU A 213 -6.84 -9.57 11.74
CA LEU A 213 -6.14 -10.33 10.71
C LEU A 213 -7.01 -10.75 9.51
N PRO A 214 -8.28 -11.19 9.67
CA PRO A 214 -9.13 -11.56 8.55
C PRO A 214 -9.42 -10.42 7.57
N PHE A 215 -9.22 -9.17 8.01
CA PHE A 215 -9.48 -7.94 7.26
C PHE A 215 -8.20 -7.25 6.75
N MET A 216 -7.08 -7.98 6.74
CA MET A 216 -5.77 -7.47 6.28
C MET A 216 -5.47 -7.88 4.82
N ARG A 217 -6.49 -8.16 4.03
CA ARG A 217 -6.35 -8.58 2.64
C ARG A 217 -6.00 -7.38 1.74
N THR A 218 -5.35 -7.66 0.60
CA THR A 218 -5.08 -6.66 -0.44
C THR A 218 -6.36 -5.93 -0.85
N THR A 219 -7.47 -6.67 -1.04
CA THR A 219 -8.78 -6.10 -1.40
C THR A 219 -9.33 -5.12 -0.37
N ASP A 220 -9.05 -5.32 0.92
CA ASP A 220 -9.47 -4.40 1.97
C ASP A 220 -8.62 -3.12 1.93
N ALA A 221 -7.32 -3.24 1.67
CA ALA A 221 -6.43 -2.09 1.49
C ALA A 221 -6.77 -1.28 0.22
N VAL A 222 -7.19 -1.94 -0.87
CA VAL A 222 -7.70 -1.27 -2.08
C VAL A 222 -8.96 -0.44 -1.77
N ARG A 223 -9.87 -0.98 -0.95
CA ARG A 223 -11.05 -0.23 -0.51
C ARG A 223 -10.70 0.95 0.38
N ASP A 224 -9.63 0.85 1.18
CA ASP A 224 -9.09 2.02 1.90
C ASP A 224 -8.60 3.10 0.93
N MET A 225 -7.91 2.70 -0.15
CA MET A 225 -7.47 3.64 -1.19
C MET A 225 -8.65 4.32 -1.88
N ASP A 226 -9.73 3.58 -2.17
CA ASP A 226 -10.95 4.16 -2.71
C ASP A 226 -11.63 5.10 -1.68
N SER A 227 -11.58 4.77 -0.40
CA SER A 227 -12.07 5.64 0.67
C SER A 227 -11.24 6.93 0.76
N ILE A 228 -9.91 6.87 0.55
CA ILE A 228 -9.04 8.05 0.46
C ILE A 228 -9.47 8.90 -0.76
N ARG A 229 -9.61 8.31 -1.94
CA ARG A 229 -10.09 8.99 -3.15
C ARG A 229 -11.41 9.72 -2.88
N ALA A 230 -12.36 9.04 -2.30
CA ALA A 230 -13.68 9.60 -1.99
C ALA A 230 -13.60 10.73 -0.97
N ALA A 231 -12.73 10.64 0.03
CA ALA A 231 -12.51 11.68 1.03
C ALA A 231 -11.92 12.96 0.43
N PHE A 232 -11.21 12.87 -0.69
CA PHE A 232 -10.81 14.02 -1.50
C PHE A 232 -11.92 14.55 -2.43
N GLY A 233 -13.04 13.85 -2.56
CA GLY A 233 -14.14 14.24 -3.43
C GLY A 233 -13.86 14.11 -4.92
N VAL A 234 -12.85 13.34 -5.32
CA VAL A 234 -12.43 13.17 -6.71
C VAL A 234 -12.92 11.86 -7.30
N SER A 235 -13.22 11.85 -8.61
CA SER A 235 -13.70 10.65 -9.30
C SER A 235 -12.61 9.62 -9.58
N LYS A 236 -11.35 10.06 -9.64
CA LYS A 236 -10.17 9.21 -9.89
C LYS A 236 -8.94 9.84 -9.25
N ILE A 237 -7.92 9.03 -9.01
CA ILE A 237 -6.60 9.44 -8.54
C ILE A 237 -5.53 8.97 -9.53
N THR A 238 -4.41 9.68 -9.58
CA THR A 238 -3.16 9.17 -10.12
C THR A 238 -2.51 8.28 -9.07
N TYR A 239 -1.88 7.19 -9.48
CA TYR A 239 -1.22 6.30 -8.54
C TYR A 239 0.23 6.04 -8.96
N TYR A 240 1.16 6.21 -8.00
CA TYR A 240 2.58 5.99 -8.20
C TYR A 240 3.13 5.09 -7.12
N ALA A 241 3.68 3.93 -7.49
CA ALA A 241 4.05 2.94 -6.50
C ALA A 241 5.20 2.04 -6.94
N PHE A 242 5.73 1.29 -5.97
CA PHE A 242 6.85 0.38 -6.14
C PHE A 242 6.50 -1.02 -5.65
N SER A 243 7.16 -2.05 -6.20
CA SER A 243 7.09 -3.42 -5.71
C SER A 243 5.63 -3.90 -5.54
N TYR A 244 5.27 -4.46 -4.38
CA TYR A 244 3.90 -4.86 -4.04
C TYR A 244 2.88 -3.71 -4.22
N GLY A 245 3.30 -2.46 -4.05
CA GLY A 245 2.44 -1.31 -4.30
C GLY A 245 1.88 -1.28 -5.71
N THR A 246 2.60 -1.77 -6.72
CA THR A 246 2.11 -1.84 -8.10
C THR A 246 0.98 -2.87 -8.24
N TYR A 247 1.05 -3.98 -7.54
CA TYR A 247 -0.05 -4.95 -7.46
C TYR A 247 -1.26 -4.38 -6.71
N LEU A 248 -1.01 -3.61 -5.64
CA LEU A 248 -2.08 -2.96 -4.88
C LEU A 248 -2.88 -1.95 -5.74
N GLY A 249 -2.23 -1.31 -6.72
CA GLY A 249 -2.85 -0.30 -7.59
C GLY A 249 -3.64 -0.86 -8.78
N GLN A 250 -3.49 -2.14 -9.11
CA GLN A 250 -4.21 -2.81 -10.20
C GLN A 250 -5.65 -3.14 -9.82
#